data_9443a8176cec22aaf335d6f2f79cee86
#
_entry.id   9443a8176cec22aaf335d6f2f79cee86
#
_cell.length_a   1.000
_cell.length_b   1.000
_cell.length_c   1.000
_cell.angle_alpha   90.00
_cell.angle_beta   90.00
_cell.angle_gamma   90.00
#
_symmetry.space_group_name_H-M   'P 1'
#
loop_
_entity.id
_entity.type
_entity.pdbx_description
1 polymer ?
#
loop_
_entity_poly.entity_id
_entity_poly.type
_entity_poly.pdbx_seq_one_letter_code
_entity_poly.pdbx_strand_id
1 'polypeptide(L)'
;MSLLLMLTSSVKVLAQSKPKAGDTISGVVTDSVSPLMAVYITELDLPWLDDTDIIHGYVDLGLSVKWATCNVGADKPEDFGDYYAWGETETKDVYDWSSYKWCNGSSDTLTKYNPFKVQGIVDSITTLDPNDDVAHVKWGGSWRMPTASEFRELMDNCKWTWKSVNGINGYVVRSRIKGYRDRSIFLPAAGYCYDKKLSSAGEVAYYWSNSLFDFPISAKSLLLSSDDFCRHYCSRFVGNLVRPVHP
;
A
#
# COMPACT_ATOMS: atom_id res chain seq x y z
N MET A 1 1.76 8.31 -35.28
CA MET A 1 0.30 8.39 -35.03
C MET A 1 0.09 7.84 -33.63
N SER A 2 -0.09 8.74 -32.65
CA SER A 2 -0.21 8.35 -31.24
C SER A 2 -1.61 7.81 -30.96
N LEU A 3 -1.71 6.56 -30.53
CA LEU A 3 -2.96 5.96 -30.08
C LEU A 3 -3.04 6.12 -28.56
N LEU A 4 -3.94 6.99 -28.09
CA LEU A 4 -4.24 7.14 -26.67
C LEU A 4 -5.30 6.08 -26.30
N LEU A 5 -4.91 5.07 -25.51
CA LEU A 5 -5.82 4.06 -25.01
C LEU A 5 -6.45 4.54 -23.70
N MET A 6 -7.75 4.87 -23.73
CA MET A 6 -8.56 5.05 -22.53
C MET A 6 -9.12 3.69 -22.14
N LEU A 7 -8.54 3.07 -21.10
CA LEU A 7 -9.05 1.84 -20.51
C LEU A 7 -10.08 2.18 -19.42
N THR A 8 -11.35 1.94 -19.72
CA THR A 8 -12.40 1.84 -18.70
C THR A 8 -12.68 0.36 -18.48
N SER A 9 -12.45 -0.10 -17.25
CA SER A 9 -12.78 -1.43 -16.66
C SER A 9 -12.05 -2.66 -17.23
N SER A 10 -11.24 -3.25 -16.33
CA SER A 10 -10.86 -4.67 -16.24
C SER A 10 -10.37 -5.36 -17.51
N VAL A 11 -9.13 -5.09 -17.89
CA VAL A 11 -8.39 -5.97 -18.82
C VAL A 11 -7.46 -6.86 -17.98
N LYS A 12 -7.77 -8.17 -17.90
CA LYS A 12 -6.79 -9.18 -17.44
C LYS A 12 -5.87 -9.51 -18.60
N VAL A 13 -4.62 -9.09 -18.53
CA VAL A 13 -3.56 -9.61 -19.41
C VAL A 13 -2.89 -10.76 -18.68
N LEU A 14 -3.12 -11.98 -19.15
CA LEU A 14 -2.40 -13.19 -18.71
C LEU A 14 -1.13 -13.29 -19.56
N ALA A 15 0.00 -12.79 -19.07
CA ALA A 15 1.29 -13.06 -19.65
C ALA A 15 1.91 -14.28 -18.93
N GLN A 16 2.07 -15.39 -19.64
CA GLN A 16 2.67 -16.62 -19.09
C GLN A 16 4.20 -16.70 -19.18
N SER A 17 4.88 -15.73 -19.81
CA SER A 17 6.35 -15.64 -19.85
C SER A 17 6.77 -14.26 -20.35
N LYS A 18 7.98 -13.84 -19.96
CA LYS A 18 8.59 -12.61 -20.46
C LYS A 18 8.75 -12.70 -22.00
N PRO A 19 8.13 -11.81 -22.79
CA PRO A 19 8.37 -11.79 -24.24
C PRO A 19 9.81 -11.40 -24.52
N LYS A 20 10.41 -12.02 -25.54
CA LYS A 20 11.72 -11.61 -26.05
C LYS A 20 11.53 -10.44 -27.03
N ALA A 21 12.57 -9.61 -27.17
CA ALA A 21 12.58 -8.54 -28.15
C ALA A 21 12.21 -9.09 -29.55
N GLY A 22 11.13 -8.57 -30.14
CA GLY A 22 10.58 -9.03 -31.43
C GLY A 22 9.32 -9.91 -31.37
N ASP A 23 8.83 -10.26 -30.18
CA ASP A 23 7.59 -11.04 -30.03
C ASP A 23 6.34 -10.14 -30.20
N THR A 24 5.41 -10.62 -31.03
CA THR A 24 4.09 -9.97 -31.20
C THR A 24 3.13 -10.57 -30.15
N ILE A 25 2.65 -9.74 -29.22
CA ILE A 25 1.65 -10.16 -28.23
C ILE A 25 0.26 -9.99 -28.83
N SER A 26 -0.42 -11.10 -29.12
CA SER A 26 -1.83 -11.09 -29.49
C SER A 26 -2.67 -11.48 -28.28
N GLY A 27 -3.45 -10.54 -27.73
CA GLY A 27 -4.44 -10.83 -26.69
C GLY A 27 -5.82 -10.97 -27.31
N VAL A 28 -6.52 -12.07 -27.03
CA VAL A 28 -7.94 -12.23 -27.38
C VAL A 28 -8.77 -11.70 -26.23
N VAL A 29 -9.49 -10.61 -26.45
CA VAL A 29 -10.50 -10.10 -25.53
C VAL A 29 -11.78 -10.89 -25.76
N THR A 30 -12.11 -11.80 -24.86
CA THR A 30 -13.42 -12.47 -24.83
C THR A 30 -14.28 -11.79 -23.78
N ASP A 31 -15.02 -10.76 -24.17
CA ASP A 31 -16.39 -10.51 -23.68
C ASP A 31 -17.07 -9.44 -24.55
N SER A 32 -18.13 -9.86 -25.18
CA SER A 32 -19.29 -9.15 -25.74
C SER A 32 -19.17 -7.65 -26.09
N VAL A 33 -18.20 -7.25 -26.88
CA VAL A 33 -18.24 -6.00 -27.65
C VAL A 33 -17.70 -6.26 -29.04
N SER A 34 -18.52 -5.96 -30.00
CA SER A 34 -18.36 -5.95 -31.47
C SER A 34 -16.99 -6.37 -32.07
N PRO A 35 -16.93 -7.21 -33.12
CA PRO A 35 -15.73 -7.91 -33.58
C PRO A 35 -14.84 -7.04 -34.50
N LEU A 36 -14.44 -5.85 -34.10
CA LEU A 36 -13.69 -4.94 -35.00
C LEU A 36 -12.58 -4.12 -34.36
N MET A 37 -11.90 -4.61 -33.35
CA MET A 37 -10.60 -3.96 -32.96
C MET A 37 -9.59 -5.02 -32.47
N ALA A 38 -8.76 -5.50 -33.38
CA ALA A 38 -7.46 -6.04 -33.00
C ALA A 38 -6.53 -4.86 -32.73
N VAL A 39 -6.16 -4.64 -31.47
CA VAL A 39 -5.18 -3.61 -31.11
C VAL A 39 -3.79 -4.22 -31.23
N TYR A 40 -3.04 -3.80 -32.23
CA TYR A 40 -1.62 -4.10 -32.35
C TYR A 40 -0.86 -3.09 -31.48
N ILE A 41 -0.29 -3.55 -30.36
CA ILE A 41 0.69 -2.76 -29.61
C ILE A 41 2.03 -3.00 -30.28
N THR A 42 2.43 -2.13 -31.18
CA THR A 42 3.83 -2.05 -31.63
C THR A 42 4.63 -1.38 -30.54
N GLU A 43 5.80 -1.93 -30.26
CA GLU A 43 6.80 -1.48 -29.30
C GLU A 43 6.74 0.02 -29.01
N LEU A 44 6.21 0.38 -27.86
CA LEU A 44 6.41 1.69 -27.25
C LEU A 44 7.73 1.58 -26.50
N ASP A 45 8.79 2.04 -27.13
CA ASP A 45 10.08 2.33 -26.47
C ASP A 45 9.82 3.50 -25.49
N LEU A 46 9.35 3.16 -24.29
CA LEU A 46 9.18 4.10 -23.18
C LEU A 46 10.33 3.83 -22.20
N PRO A 47 11.48 4.49 -22.38
CA PRO A 47 12.71 4.18 -21.62
C PRO A 47 12.66 4.51 -20.12
N TRP A 48 11.49 4.94 -19.61
CA TRP A 48 11.27 5.33 -18.21
C TRP A 48 10.12 4.59 -17.50
N LEU A 49 9.45 3.63 -18.13
CA LEU A 49 8.52 2.75 -17.43
C LEU A 49 9.29 1.53 -16.94
N ASP A 50 9.53 1.46 -15.65
CA ASP A 50 9.86 0.20 -15.00
C ASP A 50 8.63 -0.73 -15.15
N ASP A 51 8.83 -1.94 -15.70
CA ASP A 51 7.75 -2.93 -15.91
C ASP A 51 6.94 -3.23 -14.64
N THR A 52 7.50 -2.95 -13.46
CA THR A 52 6.84 -3.12 -12.15
C THR A 52 5.78 -2.06 -11.87
N ASP A 53 5.89 -0.86 -12.45
CA ASP A 53 4.92 0.24 -12.26
C ASP A 53 3.58 -0.01 -12.99
N ILE A 54 3.56 -0.91 -13.98
CA ILE A 54 2.38 -1.23 -14.79
C ILE A 54 1.46 -2.26 -14.09
N ILE A 55 2.02 -3.08 -13.18
CA ILE A 55 1.31 -4.22 -12.56
C ILE A 55 0.35 -3.74 -11.46
N HIS A 56 0.66 -2.64 -10.77
CA HIS A 56 -0.11 -2.12 -9.64
C HIS A 56 -0.80 -0.81 -9.98
N GLY A 57 -2.14 -0.82 -9.89
CA GLY A 57 -2.95 0.37 -10.16
C GLY A 57 -2.82 1.44 -9.08
N TYR A 58 -2.89 2.71 -9.48
CA TYR A 58 -2.96 3.84 -8.56
C TYR A 58 -4.07 4.83 -8.92
N VAL A 59 -4.43 5.66 -7.97
CA VAL A 59 -5.33 6.81 -8.14
C VAL A 59 -4.57 8.08 -7.80
N ASP A 60 -4.50 8.98 -8.77
CA ASP A 60 -4.02 10.34 -8.55
C ASP A 60 -5.16 11.17 -7.95
N LEU A 61 -5.04 11.53 -6.68
CA LEU A 61 -6.02 12.34 -5.95
C LEU A 61 -5.70 13.85 -6.02
N GLY A 62 -4.67 14.25 -6.81
CA GLY A 62 -4.17 15.61 -6.88
C GLY A 62 -3.32 15.99 -5.65
N LEU A 63 -2.76 14.99 -4.97
CA LEU A 63 -1.87 15.14 -3.82
C LEU A 63 -0.40 15.03 -4.25
N SER A 64 0.52 15.14 -3.29
CA SER A 64 1.96 15.04 -3.55
C SER A 64 2.39 13.68 -4.10
N VAL A 65 1.60 12.63 -3.82
CA VAL A 65 1.80 11.26 -4.30
C VAL A 65 0.51 10.64 -4.79
N LYS A 66 0.61 9.64 -5.65
CA LYS A 66 -0.49 8.79 -6.09
C LYS A 66 -0.67 7.63 -5.11
N TRP A 67 -1.90 7.23 -4.85
CA TRP A 67 -2.23 6.20 -3.88
C TRP A 67 -2.60 4.89 -4.60
N ALA A 68 -2.04 3.79 -4.16
CA ALA A 68 -2.37 2.47 -4.70
C ALA A 68 -3.87 2.18 -4.60
N THR A 69 -4.41 1.42 -5.57
CA THR A 69 -5.80 0.96 -5.55
C THR A 69 -6.06 -0.07 -4.47
N CYS A 70 -5.05 -0.91 -4.13
CA CYS A 70 -5.14 -2.03 -3.21
C CYS A 70 -4.07 -1.95 -2.11
N ASN A 71 -4.24 -2.71 -1.04
CA ASN A 71 -3.20 -2.95 -0.05
C ASN A 71 -2.13 -3.92 -0.60
N VAL A 72 -0.94 -3.97 0.00
CA VAL A 72 0.03 -5.04 -0.28
C VAL A 72 -0.61 -6.39 0.04
N GLY A 73 -0.49 -7.36 -0.87
CA GLY A 73 -1.10 -8.68 -0.75
C GLY A 73 -2.59 -8.76 -1.14
N ALA A 74 -3.18 -7.66 -1.67
CA ALA A 74 -4.56 -7.61 -2.11
C ALA A 74 -4.67 -7.44 -3.64
N ASP A 75 -5.68 -8.07 -4.24
CA ASP A 75 -5.99 -7.95 -5.68
C ASP A 75 -7.08 -6.90 -5.96
N LYS A 76 -7.93 -6.59 -4.98
CA LYS A 76 -9.05 -5.66 -5.10
C LYS A 76 -9.01 -4.60 -4.01
N PRO A 77 -9.62 -3.42 -4.25
CA PRO A 77 -9.64 -2.33 -3.27
C PRO A 77 -10.23 -2.70 -1.90
N GLU A 78 -11.20 -3.62 -1.88
CA GLU A 78 -11.90 -4.09 -0.68
C GLU A 78 -11.22 -5.27 0.02
N ASP A 79 -10.27 -5.95 -0.65
CA ASP A 79 -9.52 -7.03 -0.03
C ASP A 79 -8.61 -6.48 1.07
N PHE A 80 -8.45 -7.24 2.14
CA PHE A 80 -7.66 -6.82 3.29
C PHE A 80 -6.17 -6.72 2.96
N GLY A 81 -5.66 -7.68 2.17
CA GLY A 81 -4.23 -7.84 1.94
C GLY A 81 -3.54 -8.49 3.14
N ASP A 82 -2.23 -8.35 3.18
CA ASP A 82 -1.38 -8.95 4.17
C ASP A 82 -1.06 -8.00 5.33
N TYR A 83 -0.67 -8.58 6.47
CA TYR A 83 -0.31 -7.83 7.67
C TYR A 83 1.20 -7.93 7.90
N TYR A 84 1.82 -6.78 8.20
CA TYR A 84 3.27 -6.68 8.40
C TYR A 84 3.60 -5.98 9.69
N ALA A 85 4.58 -6.49 10.43
CA ALA A 85 5.21 -5.71 11.48
C ALA A 85 6.08 -4.60 10.84
N TRP A 86 6.23 -3.48 11.52
CA TRP A 86 6.90 -2.30 10.94
C TRP A 86 8.38 -2.57 10.63
N GLY A 87 8.77 -2.37 9.36
CA GLY A 87 10.11 -2.67 8.87
C GLY A 87 10.36 -4.15 8.58
N GLU A 88 9.32 -4.97 8.56
CA GLU A 88 9.39 -6.37 8.08
C GLU A 88 8.69 -6.49 6.73
N THR A 89 9.23 -7.33 5.86
CA THR A 89 8.77 -7.50 4.48
C THR A 89 8.09 -8.84 4.23
N GLU A 90 8.03 -9.70 5.25
CA GLU A 90 7.35 -10.99 5.23
C GLU A 90 6.26 -11.05 6.30
N THR A 91 5.21 -11.80 6.03
CA THR A 91 4.17 -12.14 6.99
C THR A 91 4.67 -13.18 7.99
N LYS A 92 4.01 -13.29 9.14
CA LYS A 92 4.36 -14.27 10.17
C LYS A 92 3.14 -14.71 10.99
N ASP A 93 3.28 -15.80 11.72
CA ASP A 93 2.19 -16.37 12.52
C ASP A 93 2.01 -15.68 13.88
N VAL A 94 3.06 -15.03 14.38
CA VAL A 94 3.07 -14.42 15.73
C VAL A 94 3.58 -12.99 15.64
N TYR A 95 2.78 -12.05 16.14
CA TYR A 95 3.07 -10.62 16.16
C TYR A 95 3.28 -10.15 17.59
N ASP A 96 4.50 -10.31 18.09
CA ASP A 96 4.96 -9.89 19.42
C ASP A 96 6.44 -9.49 19.41
N TRP A 97 6.98 -9.03 20.54
CA TRP A 97 8.38 -8.65 20.64
C TRP A 97 9.34 -9.83 20.46
N SER A 98 8.95 -11.06 20.83
CA SER A 98 9.82 -12.23 20.72
C SER A 98 10.06 -12.64 19.26
N SER A 99 9.13 -12.31 18.37
CA SER A 99 9.15 -12.59 16.94
C SER A 99 9.57 -11.40 16.07
N TYR A 100 9.71 -10.20 16.68
CA TYR A 100 9.99 -8.98 15.93
C TYR A 100 11.46 -8.93 15.48
N LYS A 101 11.68 -8.74 14.17
CA LYS A 101 13.00 -8.78 13.49
C LYS A 101 14.02 -7.81 14.08
N TRP A 102 13.57 -6.59 14.44
CA TRP A 102 14.45 -5.49 14.79
C TRP A 102 14.64 -5.32 16.31
N CYS A 103 14.63 -6.45 17.06
CA CYS A 103 15.01 -6.53 18.46
C CYS A 103 15.55 -7.91 18.80
N ASN A 104 16.10 -8.07 19.99
CA ASN A 104 16.53 -9.36 20.55
C ASN A 104 15.48 -9.86 21.57
N GLY A 105 14.21 -9.92 21.13
CA GLY A 105 13.11 -10.50 21.91
C GLY A 105 12.38 -9.56 22.87
N SER A 106 12.79 -8.28 22.98
CA SER A 106 12.11 -7.31 23.85
C SER A 106 12.25 -5.87 23.35
N SER A 107 11.40 -4.97 23.84
CA SER A 107 11.33 -3.56 23.45
C SER A 107 12.53 -2.71 23.85
N ASP A 108 13.35 -3.19 24.80
CA ASP A 108 14.57 -2.56 25.30
C ASP A 108 15.85 -3.11 24.63
N THR A 109 15.69 -3.98 23.65
CA THR A 109 16.80 -4.62 22.93
C THR A 109 16.74 -4.38 21.41
N LEU A 110 16.29 -3.18 21.01
CA LEU A 110 16.17 -2.80 19.61
C LEU A 110 17.53 -2.84 18.90
N THR A 111 17.55 -3.35 17.68
CA THR A 111 18.76 -3.51 16.85
C THR A 111 18.83 -2.55 15.68
N LYS A 112 17.70 -1.91 15.31
CA LYS A 112 17.60 -0.93 14.23
C LYS A 112 16.47 0.06 14.46
N TYR A 113 16.56 1.26 13.83
CA TYR A 113 15.59 2.35 13.96
C TYR A 113 15.40 2.80 15.40
N ASN A 114 16.51 3.13 16.05
CA ASN A 114 16.50 3.48 17.47
C ASN A 114 17.41 4.70 17.76
N PRO A 115 16.84 5.86 18.14
CA PRO A 115 17.60 7.03 18.52
C PRO A 115 18.07 7.03 19.98
N PHE A 116 17.62 6.06 20.83
CA PHE A 116 17.83 6.10 22.28
C PHE A 116 18.59 4.88 22.81
N LYS A 117 19.68 5.12 23.53
CA LYS A 117 20.55 4.09 24.11
C LYS A 117 19.80 3.15 25.05
N VAL A 118 18.76 3.62 25.74
CA VAL A 118 18.00 2.82 26.71
C VAL A 118 17.15 1.71 26.05
N GLN A 119 16.85 1.80 24.74
CA GLN A 119 16.13 0.79 24.00
C GLN A 119 17.03 -0.13 23.15
N GLY A 120 18.36 -0.03 23.25
CA GLY A 120 19.27 -0.92 22.53
C GLY A 120 20.31 -0.21 21.67
N ILE A 121 20.58 -0.75 20.46
CA ILE A 121 21.58 -0.21 19.54
C ILE A 121 21.07 1.09 18.92
N VAL A 122 21.86 2.17 19.01
CA VAL A 122 21.52 3.48 18.44
C VAL A 122 22.04 3.58 17.01
N ASP A 123 21.12 3.87 16.07
CA ASP A 123 21.45 4.19 14.67
C ASP A 123 20.87 5.55 14.22
N SER A 124 19.97 6.13 15.03
CA SER A 124 19.29 7.42 14.75
C SER A 124 18.48 7.44 13.44
N ILE A 125 18.18 6.29 12.84
CA ILE A 125 17.35 6.18 11.64
C ILE A 125 15.88 6.26 12.06
N THR A 126 15.12 7.18 11.47
CA THR A 126 13.71 7.44 11.82
C THR A 126 12.73 7.17 10.67
N THR A 127 13.24 6.71 9.54
CA THR A 127 12.46 6.34 8.35
C THR A 127 12.95 5.00 7.85
N LEU A 128 12.06 4.13 7.37
CA LEU A 128 12.45 2.83 6.83
C LEU A 128 13.41 2.97 5.66
N ASP A 129 14.46 2.15 5.67
CA ASP A 129 15.28 1.91 4.50
C ASP A 129 14.44 1.21 3.41
N PRO A 130 14.74 1.39 2.11
CA PRO A 130 14.00 0.73 1.03
C PRO A 130 13.91 -0.79 1.16
N ASN A 131 14.96 -1.45 1.66
CA ASN A 131 15.00 -2.91 1.86
C ASN A 131 14.11 -3.40 3.02
N ASP A 132 13.61 -2.49 3.87
CA ASP A 132 12.70 -2.79 4.98
C ASP A 132 11.31 -2.18 4.76
N ASP A 133 11.11 -1.53 3.62
CA ASP A 133 9.80 -1.05 3.15
C ASP A 133 9.13 -2.15 2.33
N VAL A 134 8.08 -2.77 2.90
CA VAL A 134 7.41 -3.89 2.26
C VAL A 134 6.78 -3.54 0.91
N ALA A 135 6.30 -2.30 0.74
CA ALA A 135 5.74 -1.87 -0.53
C ALA A 135 6.83 -1.79 -1.61
N HIS A 136 8.01 -1.26 -1.26
CA HIS A 136 9.16 -1.24 -2.16
C HIS A 136 9.64 -2.66 -2.49
N VAL A 137 9.80 -3.51 -1.49
CA VAL A 137 10.32 -4.88 -1.68
C VAL A 137 9.37 -5.77 -2.49
N LYS A 138 8.06 -5.68 -2.24
CA LYS A 138 7.06 -6.55 -2.91
C LYS A 138 6.63 -6.04 -4.29
N TRP A 139 6.57 -4.71 -4.47
CA TRP A 139 6.07 -4.11 -5.71
C TRP A 139 7.16 -3.54 -6.61
N GLY A 140 8.34 -3.24 -6.05
CA GLY A 140 9.50 -2.72 -6.79
C GLY A 140 9.32 -1.27 -7.28
N GLY A 141 10.19 -0.86 -8.21
CA GLY A 141 10.17 0.47 -8.82
C GLY A 141 10.16 1.60 -7.81
N SER A 142 9.29 2.58 -8.03
CA SER A 142 9.11 3.75 -7.16
C SER A 142 8.05 3.55 -6.06
N TRP A 143 7.44 2.37 -5.96
CA TRP A 143 6.48 2.07 -4.89
C TRP A 143 7.14 2.07 -3.52
N ARG A 144 6.45 2.62 -2.54
CA ARG A 144 6.89 2.67 -1.13
C ARG A 144 5.71 2.83 -0.18
N MET A 145 5.96 2.63 1.09
CA MET A 145 5.03 3.02 2.14
C MET A 145 4.88 4.54 2.19
N PRO A 146 3.68 5.06 2.54
CA PRO A 146 3.49 6.49 2.73
C PRO A 146 4.27 7.00 3.94
N THR A 147 4.68 8.25 3.91
CA THR A 147 5.16 8.98 5.09
C THR A 147 3.98 9.39 5.99
N ALA A 148 4.27 9.71 7.26
CA ALA A 148 3.25 10.26 8.15
C ALA A 148 2.71 11.63 7.67
N SER A 149 3.51 12.41 6.91
CA SER A 149 3.06 13.67 6.31
C SER A 149 2.12 13.47 5.12
N GLU A 150 2.32 12.42 4.31
CA GLU A 150 1.41 12.09 3.21
C GLU A 150 0.06 11.58 3.72
N PHE A 151 0.03 10.83 4.84
CA PHE A 151 -1.24 10.54 5.51
C PHE A 151 -1.95 11.80 6.00
N ARG A 152 -1.21 12.76 6.55
CA ARG A 152 -1.78 14.06 6.94
C ARG A 152 -2.36 14.78 5.73
N GLU A 153 -1.61 14.85 4.63
CA GLU A 153 -2.07 15.46 3.38
C GLU A 153 -3.35 14.80 2.87
N LEU A 154 -3.43 13.46 2.90
CA LEU A 154 -4.62 12.70 2.53
C LEU A 154 -5.81 13.04 3.43
N MET A 155 -5.59 13.13 4.75
CA MET A 155 -6.65 13.48 5.72
C MET A 155 -7.17 14.90 5.49
N ASP A 156 -6.28 15.88 5.27
CA ASP A 156 -6.63 17.30 5.17
C ASP A 156 -7.33 17.63 3.84
N ASN A 157 -6.95 16.95 2.75
CA ASN A 157 -7.37 17.28 1.39
C ASN A 157 -8.44 16.36 0.79
N CYS A 158 -8.90 15.35 1.53
CA CYS A 158 -9.93 14.43 1.07
C CYS A 158 -11.19 14.46 1.95
N LYS A 159 -12.31 14.04 1.36
CA LYS A 159 -13.54 13.73 2.07
C LYS A 159 -13.53 12.25 2.41
N TRP A 160 -13.70 11.94 3.68
CA TRP A 160 -13.77 10.59 4.22
C TRP A 160 -15.23 10.21 4.47
N THR A 161 -15.64 9.05 3.98
CA THR A 161 -17.01 8.56 4.16
C THR A 161 -16.95 7.09 4.51
N TRP A 162 -17.37 6.75 5.75
CA TRP A 162 -17.50 5.36 6.15
C TRP A 162 -18.60 4.68 5.35
N LYS A 163 -18.30 3.52 4.76
CA LYS A 163 -19.21 2.83 3.88
C LYS A 163 -18.84 1.34 3.78
N SER A 164 -19.84 0.51 3.52
CA SER A 164 -19.62 -0.87 3.11
C SER A 164 -19.49 -0.95 1.57
N VAL A 165 -18.43 -1.58 1.07
CA VAL A 165 -18.18 -1.88 -0.34
C VAL A 165 -18.04 -3.39 -0.48
N ASN A 166 -18.91 -4.03 -1.27
CA ASN A 166 -18.95 -5.49 -1.44
C ASN A 166 -19.00 -6.27 -0.11
N GLY A 167 -19.70 -5.71 0.90
CA GLY A 167 -19.81 -6.32 2.23
C GLY A 167 -18.65 -6.00 3.20
N ILE A 168 -17.63 -5.29 2.75
CA ILE A 168 -16.47 -4.89 3.56
C ILE A 168 -16.62 -3.44 4.00
N ASN A 169 -16.58 -3.19 5.30
CA ASN A 169 -16.59 -1.86 5.87
C ASN A 169 -15.25 -1.15 5.68
N GLY A 170 -15.30 0.17 5.57
CA GLY A 170 -14.09 0.98 5.41
C GLY A 170 -14.41 2.41 5.02
N TYR A 171 -13.39 3.15 4.63
CA TYR A 171 -13.54 4.52 4.15
C TYR A 171 -13.39 4.64 2.65
N VAL A 172 -14.38 5.24 2.00
CA VAL A 172 -14.21 5.88 0.69
C VAL A 172 -13.56 7.24 0.92
N VAL A 173 -12.33 7.40 0.43
CA VAL A 173 -11.52 8.61 0.56
C VAL A 173 -11.51 9.32 -0.79
N ARG A 174 -12.24 10.40 -0.92
CA ARG A 174 -12.46 11.15 -2.16
C ARG A 174 -11.73 12.49 -2.14
N SER A 175 -11.04 12.82 -3.20
CA SER A 175 -10.34 14.10 -3.33
C SER A 175 -11.30 15.31 -3.22
N ARG A 176 -10.84 16.38 -2.53
CA ARG A 176 -11.46 17.71 -2.54
C ARG A 176 -10.75 18.67 -3.50
N ILE A 177 -9.63 18.26 -4.08
CA ILE A 177 -8.80 19.07 -4.97
C ILE A 177 -9.57 19.32 -6.28
N LYS A 178 -9.56 20.58 -6.74
CA LYS A 178 -10.18 20.95 -8.03
C LYS A 178 -9.51 20.18 -9.17
N GLY A 179 -10.34 19.53 -10.01
CA GLY A 179 -9.89 18.67 -11.11
C GLY A 179 -9.73 17.19 -10.75
N TYR A 180 -9.84 16.84 -9.46
CA TYR A 180 -9.67 15.44 -8.97
C TYR A 180 -10.87 14.94 -8.15
N ARG A 181 -11.96 15.71 -8.06
CA ARG A 181 -13.10 15.43 -7.17
C ARG A 181 -13.92 14.19 -7.52
N ASP A 182 -13.76 13.66 -8.70
CA ASP A 182 -14.33 12.39 -9.18
C ASP A 182 -13.51 11.17 -8.73
N ARG A 183 -12.29 11.38 -8.25
CA ARG A 183 -11.35 10.32 -7.89
C ARG A 183 -11.41 9.96 -6.42
N SER A 184 -11.34 8.68 -6.13
CA SER A 184 -11.36 8.16 -4.77
C SER A 184 -10.65 6.82 -4.66
N ILE A 185 -10.18 6.49 -3.47
CA ILE A 185 -9.69 5.17 -3.07
C ILE A 185 -10.60 4.60 -1.98
N PHE A 186 -10.55 3.29 -1.78
CA PHE A 186 -11.20 2.62 -0.66
C PHE A 186 -10.14 2.04 0.27
N LEU A 187 -10.27 2.31 1.57
CA LEU A 187 -9.43 1.78 2.64
C LEU A 187 -10.27 0.86 3.52
N PRO A 188 -10.15 -0.48 3.40
CA PRO A 188 -10.92 -1.42 4.19
C PRO A 188 -10.57 -1.37 5.69
N ALA A 189 -11.57 -1.57 6.54
CA ALA A 189 -11.42 -1.75 7.98
C ALA A 189 -11.02 -3.20 8.27
N ALA A 190 -9.78 -3.54 7.98
CA ALA A 190 -9.31 -4.91 7.99
C ALA A 190 -8.71 -5.39 9.33
N GLY A 191 -8.87 -4.62 10.41
CA GLY A 191 -8.32 -4.97 11.72
C GLY A 191 -6.80 -4.82 11.80
N TYR A 192 -6.21 -5.62 12.70
CA TYR A 192 -4.76 -5.73 12.91
C TYR A 192 -4.41 -7.09 13.50
N CYS A 193 -3.18 -7.54 13.34
CA CYS A 193 -2.68 -8.77 13.94
C CYS A 193 -1.90 -8.48 15.22
N TYR A 194 -2.27 -9.17 16.29
CA TYR A 194 -1.59 -9.13 17.59
C TYR A 194 -1.47 -10.55 18.13
N ASP A 195 -0.27 -10.93 18.56
CA ASP A 195 0.04 -12.32 18.87
C ASP A 195 -0.32 -13.22 17.66
N LYS A 196 -1.18 -14.19 17.83
CA LYS A 196 -1.67 -15.13 16.79
C LYS A 196 -3.07 -14.79 16.27
N LYS A 197 -3.56 -13.59 16.51
CA LYS A 197 -4.95 -13.23 16.26
C LYS A 197 -5.09 -12.02 15.35
N LEU A 198 -5.97 -12.15 14.37
CA LEU A 198 -6.57 -11.01 13.70
C LEU A 198 -7.70 -10.46 14.59
N SER A 199 -7.61 -9.17 14.93
CA SER A 199 -8.55 -8.48 15.83
C SER A 199 -9.27 -7.36 15.10
N SER A 200 -10.54 -7.14 15.47
CA SER A 200 -11.38 -6.00 15.06
C SER A 200 -11.52 -5.80 13.54
N ALA A 201 -11.43 -6.87 12.75
CA ALA A 201 -11.73 -6.83 11.32
C ALA A 201 -13.20 -6.44 11.09
N GLY A 202 -13.44 -5.50 10.19
CA GLY A 202 -14.76 -4.89 9.93
C GLY A 202 -15.11 -3.69 10.81
N GLU A 203 -14.31 -3.40 11.86
CA GLU A 203 -14.55 -2.33 12.84
C GLU A 203 -13.47 -1.25 12.77
N VAL A 204 -12.19 -1.67 12.73
CA VAL A 204 -11.04 -0.75 12.69
C VAL A 204 -10.03 -1.20 11.63
N ALA A 205 -9.08 -0.33 11.30
CA ALA A 205 -7.84 -0.71 10.62
C ALA A 205 -6.70 0.22 11.04
N TYR A 206 -5.50 -0.32 10.99
CA TYR A 206 -4.26 0.45 11.12
C TYR A 206 -3.43 0.30 9.85
N TYR A 207 -3.01 1.43 9.30
CA TYR A 207 -2.16 1.49 8.12
C TYR A 207 -0.81 2.08 8.50
N TRP A 208 0.26 1.32 8.27
CA TRP A 208 1.62 1.79 8.54
C TRP A 208 2.03 2.96 7.66
N SER A 209 2.73 3.93 8.24
CA SER A 209 3.65 4.80 7.51
C SER A 209 5.08 4.27 7.62
N ASN A 210 5.98 4.77 6.77
CA ASN A 210 7.41 4.45 6.87
C ASN A 210 8.14 5.20 8.00
N SER A 211 7.42 5.98 8.81
CA SER A 211 7.99 6.93 9.76
C SER A 211 7.96 6.39 11.18
N LEU A 212 9.12 6.40 11.85
CA LEU A 212 9.22 6.06 13.27
C LEU A 212 8.41 7.06 14.12
N PHE A 213 7.85 6.59 15.22
CA PHE A 213 7.28 7.47 16.23
C PHE A 213 8.38 8.05 17.14
N ASP A 214 8.09 9.10 17.86
CA ASP A 214 9.04 9.79 18.76
C ASP A 214 9.58 8.86 19.87
N PHE A 215 8.84 7.81 20.19
CA PHE A 215 9.27 6.72 21.06
C PHE A 215 9.53 5.45 20.24
N PRO A 216 10.77 4.95 20.15
CA PRO A 216 11.19 4.03 19.08
C PRO A 216 10.60 2.61 19.15
N ILE A 217 9.90 2.26 20.21
CA ILE A 217 9.14 0.99 20.27
C ILE A 217 7.86 1.04 19.43
N SER A 218 7.50 2.23 18.89
CA SER A 218 6.31 2.46 18.10
C SER A 218 6.65 3.12 16.77
N ALA A 219 5.77 2.94 15.78
CA ALA A 219 5.84 3.65 14.50
C ALA A 219 4.51 4.35 14.21
N LYS A 220 4.57 5.40 13.38
CA LYS A 220 3.40 6.21 13.02
C LYS A 220 2.51 5.45 12.07
N SER A 221 1.20 5.54 12.31
CA SER A 221 0.15 4.88 11.54
C SER A 221 -1.06 5.77 11.35
N LEU A 222 -1.94 5.39 10.44
CA LEU A 222 -3.30 5.91 10.31
C LEU A 222 -4.24 4.90 10.95
N LEU A 223 -5.08 5.34 11.89
CA LEU A 223 -6.21 4.58 12.46
C LEU A 223 -7.50 4.94 11.72
N LEU A 224 -8.28 3.93 11.40
CA LEU A 224 -9.64 4.04 10.89
C LEU A 224 -10.60 3.32 11.83
N SER A 225 -11.75 3.92 12.13
CA SER A 225 -12.90 3.31 12.80
C SER A 225 -14.21 3.86 12.21
N SER A 226 -15.35 3.29 12.56
CA SER A 226 -16.66 3.80 12.08
C SER A 226 -16.91 5.27 12.44
N ASP A 227 -16.33 5.72 13.56
CA ASP A 227 -16.61 7.02 14.16
C ASP A 227 -15.56 8.07 13.84
N ASP A 228 -14.32 7.63 13.55
CA ASP A 228 -13.19 8.54 13.36
C ASP A 228 -12.06 7.93 12.53
N PHE A 229 -11.24 8.80 11.99
CA PHE A 229 -9.95 8.47 11.40
C PHE A 229 -8.90 9.46 11.89
N CYS A 230 -7.78 8.98 12.37
CA CYS A 230 -6.78 9.84 12.97
C CYS A 230 -5.36 9.32 12.77
N ARG A 231 -4.40 10.24 12.93
CA ARG A 231 -2.99 9.86 13.08
C ARG A 231 -2.82 9.11 14.39
N HIS A 232 -2.19 7.97 14.31
CA HIS A 232 -1.97 7.07 15.43
C HIS A 232 -0.52 6.59 15.46
N TYR A 233 -0.19 5.78 16.45
CA TYR A 233 1.06 5.02 16.52
C TYR A 233 0.79 3.66 17.14
N CYS A 234 1.46 2.65 16.63
CA CYS A 234 1.35 1.28 17.13
C CYS A 234 2.72 0.73 17.50
N SER A 235 2.76 -0.23 18.42
CA SER A 235 3.98 -0.99 18.67
C SER A 235 4.46 -1.64 17.38
N ARG A 236 5.77 -1.55 17.12
CA ARG A 236 6.36 -1.97 15.83
C ARG A 236 6.13 -3.43 15.48
N PHE A 237 5.95 -4.30 16.47
CA PHE A 237 5.68 -5.72 16.25
C PHE A 237 4.26 -6.04 15.78
N VAL A 238 3.31 -5.13 15.95
CA VAL A 238 1.91 -5.33 15.54
C VAL A 238 1.82 -5.48 14.03
N GLY A 239 1.05 -6.45 13.56
CA GLY A 239 0.78 -6.64 12.15
C GLY A 239 -0.30 -5.68 11.66
N ASN A 240 0.09 -4.65 10.91
CA ASN A 240 -0.82 -3.69 10.31
C ASN A 240 -0.75 -3.77 8.78
N LEU A 241 -1.72 -3.11 8.15
CA LEU A 241 -1.82 -3.02 6.70
C LEU A 241 -0.84 -2.02 6.12
N VAL A 242 -0.58 -2.18 4.82
CA VAL A 242 0.20 -1.21 4.03
C VAL A 242 -0.58 -0.83 2.77
N ARG A 243 -0.89 0.44 2.61
CA ARG A 243 -1.39 1.05 1.38
C ARG A 243 -0.25 1.80 0.71
N PRO A 244 0.32 1.28 -0.38
CA PRO A 244 1.45 1.90 -1.05
C PRO A 244 1.13 3.25 -1.69
N VAL A 245 2.17 4.04 -1.90
CA VAL A 245 2.17 5.27 -2.68
C VAL A 245 3.22 5.23 -3.77
N HIS A 246 2.98 6.01 -4.82
CA HIS A 246 3.88 6.22 -5.96
C HIS A 246 4.08 7.72 -6.18
N PRO A 247 5.30 8.21 -6.43
CA PRO A 247 5.58 9.62 -6.72
C PRO A 247 4.80 10.22 -7.88
#